data_1092ae39988e6ddd0ce7d495b500d079
#
_entry.id   1092ae39988e6ddd0ce7d495b500d079
#
_cell.length_a   1.000
_cell.length_b   1.000
_cell.length_c   1.000
_cell.angle_alpha   90.00
_cell.angle_beta   90.00
_cell.angle_gamma   90.00
#
_symmetry.space_group_name_H-M   'P 1'
#
loop_
_entity.id
_entity.type
_entity.pdbx_description
1 polymer ?
#
loop_
_entity_poly.entity_id
_entity_poly.type
_entity_poly.pdbx_seq_one_letter_code
_entity_poly.pdbx_strand_id
1 'polypeptide(L)'
;MKLKPNNILKAVLLDFGGVFAEEGFRNGVRIIAVHSDVDPDIVEKVAFELIYSTGFILGKCNEEAFWKAMKEATGITGDNQKLREIILNEFKIRPWFPKVVTKLREQGLLICLLSDQTDWLDKLNNRDKFYQLFNHIFNSFYTGKSKSDPGLFDDIANKLGFSPGEILFVDDYHGHIERAKKKGFQTHLFIDKESFLSDLLKYFDL
;
A
#
# COMPACT_ATOMS: atom_id res chain seq x y z
N MET A 1 25.06 3.49 -5.89
CA MET A 1 23.95 3.23 -6.84
C MET A 1 23.87 4.42 -7.78
N LYS A 2 24.04 4.22 -9.07
CA LYS A 2 23.93 5.27 -10.11
C LYS A 2 22.93 4.80 -11.17
N LEU A 3 22.16 5.74 -11.74
CA LEU A 3 21.28 5.44 -12.88
C LEU A 3 22.12 4.99 -14.08
N LYS A 4 21.69 3.91 -14.75
CA LYS A 4 22.32 3.47 -15.98
C LYS A 4 22.11 4.53 -17.10
N PRO A 5 23.04 4.71 -18.04
CA PRO A 5 22.96 5.75 -19.07
C PRO A 5 21.67 5.71 -19.89
N ASN A 6 21.09 4.53 -20.11
CA ASN A 6 19.86 4.31 -20.88
C ASN A 6 18.61 4.15 -20.00
N ASN A 7 18.68 4.51 -18.71
CA ASN A 7 17.53 4.40 -17.83
C ASN A 7 16.49 5.47 -18.18
N ILE A 8 15.25 5.00 -18.37
CA ILE A 8 14.10 5.85 -18.68
C ILE A 8 13.26 6.20 -17.46
N LEU A 9 13.50 5.55 -16.30
CA LEU A 9 12.67 5.77 -15.09
C LEU A 9 12.81 7.20 -14.57
N LYS A 10 11.66 7.77 -14.23
CA LYS A 10 11.50 9.10 -13.61
C LYS A 10 10.84 8.99 -12.23
N ALA A 11 10.02 7.97 -12.03
CA ALA A 11 9.31 7.78 -10.77
C ALA A 11 9.23 6.30 -10.37
N VAL A 12 9.09 6.07 -9.06
CA VAL A 12 8.77 4.77 -8.47
C VAL A 12 7.54 4.94 -7.60
N LEU A 13 6.51 4.14 -7.83
CA LEU A 13 5.32 4.02 -6.99
C LEU A 13 5.49 2.76 -6.13
N LEU A 14 5.45 2.91 -4.82
CA LEU A 14 5.56 1.82 -3.86
C LEU A 14 4.21 1.60 -3.18
N ASP A 15 3.77 0.36 -3.09
CA ASP A 15 2.70 0.02 -2.15
C ASP A 15 3.18 0.16 -0.70
N PHE A 16 2.22 0.27 0.23
CA PHE A 16 2.50 0.38 1.66
C PHE A 16 2.51 -0.99 2.33
N GLY A 17 1.34 -1.61 2.54
CA GLY A 17 1.21 -2.91 3.18
C GLY A 17 1.72 -4.03 2.30
N GLY A 18 2.50 -4.97 2.85
CA GLY A 18 3.13 -6.04 2.08
C GLY A 18 4.40 -5.62 1.34
N VAL A 19 4.63 -4.32 1.08
CA VAL A 19 5.82 -3.81 0.38
C VAL A 19 6.68 -2.94 1.30
N PHE A 20 6.32 -1.67 1.51
CA PHE A 20 7.11 -0.75 2.35
C PHE A 20 7.02 -1.11 3.84
N ALA A 21 5.86 -1.56 4.28
CA ALA A 21 5.62 -2.14 5.60
C ALA A 21 5.18 -3.61 5.48
N GLU A 22 5.18 -4.32 6.59
CA GLU A 22 4.57 -5.65 6.68
C GLU A 22 3.07 -5.57 6.41
N GLU A 23 2.44 -6.70 6.06
CA GLU A 23 0.99 -6.80 5.80
C GLU A 23 0.21 -6.70 7.13
N GLY A 24 -0.15 -5.47 7.50
CA GLY A 24 -0.75 -5.21 8.82
C GLY A 24 -2.24 -5.47 8.89
N PHE A 25 -3.02 -5.20 7.82
CA PHE A 25 -4.47 -5.34 7.88
C PHE A 25 -4.88 -6.79 8.08
N ARG A 26 -4.40 -7.69 7.22
CA ARG A 26 -4.64 -9.14 7.32
C ARG A 26 -4.20 -9.68 8.67
N ASN A 27 -2.97 -9.37 9.08
CA ASN A 27 -2.41 -9.86 10.34
C ASN A 27 -3.24 -9.38 11.52
N GLY A 28 -3.59 -8.11 11.55
CA GLY A 28 -4.38 -7.52 12.64
C GLY A 28 -5.79 -8.08 12.75
N VAL A 29 -6.51 -8.26 11.63
CA VAL A 29 -7.87 -8.85 11.69
C VAL A 29 -7.84 -10.32 12.13
N ARG A 30 -6.81 -11.08 11.78
CA ARG A 30 -6.62 -12.45 12.27
C ARG A 30 -6.37 -12.49 13.80
N ILE A 31 -5.59 -11.55 14.33
CA ILE A 31 -5.38 -11.42 15.79
C ILE A 31 -6.69 -11.06 16.48
N ILE A 32 -7.48 -10.13 15.93
CA ILE A 32 -8.80 -9.75 16.45
C ILE A 32 -9.73 -10.97 16.49
N ALA A 33 -9.73 -11.78 15.45
CA ALA A 33 -10.53 -12.99 15.35
C ALA A 33 -10.20 -13.97 16.49
N VAL A 34 -8.91 -14.24 16.71
CA VAL A 34 -8.45 -15.11 17.81
C VAL A 34 -8.87 -14.56 19.19
N HIS A 35 -8.73 -13.25 19.41
CA HIS A 35 -9.14 -12.62 20.67
C HIS A 35 -10.66 -12.64 20.90
N SER A 36 -11.44 -12.78 19.83
CA SER A 36 -12.90 -12.83 19.87
C SER A 36 -13.47 -14.25 19.84
N ASP A 37 -12.60 -15.28 19.82
CA ASP A 37 -12.97 -16.69 19.69
C ASP A 37 -13.79 -16.95 18.40
N VAL A 38 -13.39 -16.33 17.29
CA VAL A 38 -14.01 -16.46 15.97
C VAL A 38 -12.97 -16.99 14.97
N ASP A 39 -13.43 -17.71 13.95
CA ASP A 39 -12.56 -18.27 12.90
C ASP A 39 -11.80 -17.15 12.15
N PRO A 40 -10.45 -17.13 12.17
CA PRO A 40 -9.66 -16.11 11.53
C PRO A 40 -9.83 -16.03 10.00
N ASP A 41 -10.10 -17.14 9.33
CA ASP A 41 -10.27 -17.17 7.89
C ASP A 41 -11.61 -16.52 7.47
N ILE A 42 -12.64 -16.72 8.28
CA ILE A 42 -13.95 -16.07 8.11
C ILE A 42 -13.82 -14.56 8.33
N VAL A 43 -13.18 -14.15 9.45
CA VAL A 43 -13.03 -12.73 9.78
C VAL A 43 -12.16 -12.00 8.74
N GLU A 44 -11.06 -12.60 8.29
CA GLU A 44 -10.22 -12.05 7.24
C GLU A 44 -11.02 -11.81 5.96
N LYS A 45 -11.72 -12.83 5.47
CA LYS A 45 -12.53 -12.73 4.24
C LYS A 45 -13.57 -11.60 4.35
N VAL A 46 -14.34 -11.59 5.44
CA VAL A 46 -15.38 -10.57 5.69
C VAL A 46 -14.77 -9.18 5.82
N ALA A 47 -13.62 -9.04 6.48
CA ALA A 47 -12.94 -7.76 6.62
C ALA A 47 -12.53 -7.17 5.27
N PHE A 48 -11.95 -7.97 4.38
CA PHE A 48 -11.62 -7.54 3.02
C PHE A 48 -12.87 -7.20 2.19
N GLU A 49 -13.95 -7.95 2.30
CA GLU A 49 -15.21 -7.62 1.64
C GLU A 49 -15.79 -6.29 2.16
N LEU A 50 -15.83 -6.10 3.48
CA LEU A 50 -16.46 -4.94 4.10
C LEU A 50 -15.64 -3.65 3.94
N ILE A 51 -14.30 -3.70 3.96
CA ILE A 51 -13.51 -2.49 3.80
C ILE A 51 -13.71 -1.83 2.44
N TYR A 52 -14.01 -2.64 1.40
CA TYR A 52 -14.36 -2.16 0.06
C TYR A 52 -15.85 -1.87 -0.08
N SER A 53 -16.75 -2.78 0.33
CA SER A 53 -18.20 -2.66 0.11
C SER A 53 -18.84 -1.54 0.94
N THR A 54 -18.35 -1.25 2.14
CA THR A 54 -18.76 -0.06 2.90
C THR A 54 -18.22 1.23 2.30
N GLY A 55 -17.17 1.13 1.48
CA GLY A 55 -16.46 2.27 0.92
C GLY A 55 -15.51 2.96 1.91
N PHE A 56 -15.20 2.35 3.05
CA PHE A 56 -14.27 2.94 4.03
C PHE A 56 -12.88 3.17 3.43
N ILE A 57 -12.39 2.23 2.64
CA ILE A 57 -11.11 2.38 1.92
C ILE A 57 -11.10 3.53 0.90
N LEU A 58 -12.27 4.00 0.48
CA LEU A 58 -12.45 5.09 -0.49
C LEU A 58 -12.97 6.40 0.17
N GLY A 59 -12.97 6.47 1.51
CA GLY A 59 -13.46 7.63 2.25
C GLY A 59 -14.97 7.88 2.14
N LYS A 60 -15.77 6.89 1.70
CA LYS A 60 -17.23 7.00 1.53
C LYS A 60 -18.02 6.73 2.82
N CYS A 61 -17.40 6.12 3.81
CA CYS A 61 -17.94 5.98 5.15
C CYS A 61 -16.84 6.20 6.20
N ASN A 62 -17.23 6.27 7.47
CA ASN A 62 -16.30 6.42 8.59
C ASN A 62 -15.93 5.07 9.23
N GLU A 63 -14.93 5.10 10.09
CA GLU A 63 -14.44 3.94 10.83
C GLU A 63 -15.52 3.26 11.68
N GLU A 64 -16.44 4.05 12.27
CA GLU A 64 -17.52 3.54 13.11
C GLU A 64 -18.47 2.63 12.32
N ALA A 65 -18.86 3.05 11.12
CA ALA A 65 -19.71 2.25 10.23
C ALA A 65 -19.02 0.94 9.81
N PHE A 66 -17.71 0.98 9.53
CA PHE A 66 -16.94 -0.21 9.23
C PHE A 66 -16.92 -1.19 10.42
N TRP A 67 -16.59 -0.73 11.62
CA TRP A 67 -16.56 -1.60 12.80
C TRP A 67 -17.93 -2.15 13.19
N LYS A 68 -19.00 -1.35 12.99
CA LYS A 68 -20.36 -1.85 13.19
C LYS A 68 -20.65 -3.01 12.26
N ALA A 69 -20.40 -2.86 10.97
CA ALA A 69 -20.61 -3.91 9.98
C ALA A 69 -19.77 -5.16 10.27
N MET A 70 -18.49 -4.98 10.67
CA MET A 70 -17.61 -6.06 11.06
C MET A 70 -18.16 -6.88 12.22
N LYS A 71 -18.60 -6.21 13.31
CA LYS A 71 -19.15 -6.86 14.50
C LYS A 71 -20.45 -7.61 14.19
N GLU A 72 -21.34 -6.99 13.39
CA GLU A 72 -22.61 -7.62 12.97
C GLU A 72 -22.38 -8.86 12.09
N ALA A 73 -21.40 -8.81 11.19
CA ALA A 73 -21.15 -9.90 10.24
C ALA A 73 -20.33 -11.05 10.82
N THR A 74 -19.44 -10.79 11.77
CA THR A 74 -18.45 -11.79 12.23
C THR A 74 -18.60 -12.17 13.71
N GLY A 75 -19.29 -11.34 14.50
CA GLY A 75 -19.38 -11.54 15.95
C GLY A 75 -18.12 -11.12 16.74
N ILE A 76 -17.12 -10.50 16.10
CA ILE A 76 -15.97 -9.94 16.83
C ILE A 76 -16.42 -8.92 17.88
N THR A 77 -15.68 -8.83 18.98
CA THR A 77 -16.01 -7.95 20.10
C THR A 77 -14.86 -7.02 20.41
N GLY A 78 -15.14 -5.95 21.14
CA GLY A 78 -14.14 -5.01 21.61
C GLY A 78 -14.44 -3.55 21.27
N ASP A 79 -13.66 -2.67 21.86
CA ASP A 79 -13.68 -1.22 21.58
C ASP A 79 -13.03 -0.93 20.23
N ASN A 80 -13.64 -0.06 19.42
CA ASN A 80 -13.19 0.24 18.05
C ASN A 80 -11.74 0.77 18.03
N GLN A 81 -11.37 1.61 19.00
CA GLN A 81 -10.02 2.14 19.09
C GLN A 81 -9.00 1.01 19.33
N LYS A 82 -9.30 0.11 20.25
CA LYS A 82 -8.42 -1.03 20.55
C LYS A 82 -8.29 -1.99 19.36
N LEU A 83 -9.40 -2.27 18.67
CA LEU A 83 -9.39 -3.08 17.46
C LEU A 83 -8.52 -2.45 16.36
N ARG A 84 -8.65 -1.14 16.14
CA ARG A 84 -7.78 -0.40 15.22
C ARG A 84 -6.31 -0.50 15.64
N GLU A 85 -5.99 -0.28 16.91
CA GLU A 85 -4.62 -0.32 17.43
C GLU A 85 -3.98 -1.69 17.19
N ILE A 86 -4.72 -2.80 17.32
CA ILE A 86 -4.23 -4.13 16.97
C ILE A 86 -3.79 -4.16 15.50
N ILE A 87 -4.62 -3.68 14.59
CA ILE A 87 -4.29 -3.66 13.16
C ILE A 87 -3.10 -2.74 12.88
N LEU A 88 -3.09 -1.53 13.44
CA LEU A 88 -2.01 -0.56 13.19
C LEU A 88 -0.66 -1.06 13.70
N ASN A 89 -0.64 -1.83 14.79
CA ASN A 89 0.60 -2.39 15.35
C ASN A 89 1.23 -3.47 14.48
N GLU A 90 0.46 -4.08 13.58
CA GLU A 90 1.00 -5.07 12.63
C GLU A 90 1.63 -4.43 11.40
N PHE A 91 1.33 -3.17 11.08
CA PHE A 91 2.07 -2.41 10.07
C PHE A 91 3.44 -1.97 10.63
N LYS A 92 4.46 -2.76 10.34
CA LYS A 92 5.86 -2.50 10.72
C LYS A 92 6.63 -2.12 9.47
N ILE A 93 7.16 -0.89 9.43
CA ILE A 93 8.01 -0.46 8.31
C ILE A 93 9.23 -1.40 8.23
N ARG A 94 9.51 -1.93 7.04
CA ARG A 94 10.68 -2.79 6.82
C ARG A 94 11.96 -1.97 7.02
N PRO A 95 12.85 -2.30 7.98
CA PRO A 95 13.94 -1.41 8.41
C PRO A 95 14.92 -1.01 7.30
N TRP A 96 15.04 -1.81 6.26
CA TRP A 96 15.94 -1.56 5.14
C TRP A 96 15.34 -0.64 4.06
N PHE A 97 14.00 -0.54 3.96
CA PHE A 97 13.31 0.15 2.87
C PHE A 97 13.55 1.67 2.86
N PRO A 98 13.51 2.40 4.02
CA PRO A 98 13.78 3.83 4.04
C PRO A 98 15.12 4.20 3.40
N LYS A 99 16.17 3.40 3.63
CA LYS A 99 17.50 3.61 3.04
C LYS A 99 17.48 3.45 1.51
N VAL A 100 16.72 2.49 0.99
CA VAL A 100 16.57 2.30 -0.46
C VAL A 100 15.82 3.49 -1.07
N VAL A 101 14.71 3.92 -0.46
CA VAL A 101 13.94 5.10 -0.90
C VAL A 101 14.83 6.34 -0.97
N THR A 102 15.62 6.60 0.08
CA THR A 102 16.57 7.73 0.09
C THR A 102 17.56 7.65 -1.07
N LYS A 103 18.15 6.48 -1.30
CA LYS A 103 19.09 6.29 -2.41
C LYS A 103 18.47 6.51 -3.77
N LEU A 104 17.23 6.07 -3.99
CA LEU A 104 16.51 6.29 -5.25
C LEU A 104 16.23 7.79 -5.46
N ARG A 105 15.85 8.52 -4.42
CA ARG A 105 15.66 9.99 -4.47
C ARG A 105 16.96 10.73 -4.79
N GLU A 106 18.09 10.31 -4.23
CA GLU A 106 19.41 10.86 -4.53
C GLU A 106 19.81 10.70 -6.00
N GLN A 107 19.20 9.74 -6.71
CA GLN A 107 19.36 9.58 -8.16
C GLN A 107 18.38 10.46 -8.99
N GLY A 108 17.62 11.32 -8.35
CA GLY A 108 16.68 12.24 -9.00
C GLY A 108 15.32 11.64 -9.34
N LEU A 109 14.99 10.45 -8.82
CA LEU A 109 13.68 9.86 -9.01
C LEU A 109 12.63 10.47 -8.08
N LEU A 110 11.41 10.65 -8.56
CA LEU A 110 10.25 10.88 -7.71
C LEU A 110 9.82 9.56 -7.09
N ILE A 111 9.79 9.50 -5.76
CA ILE A 111 9.31 8.32 -5.03
C ILE A 111 7.95 8.64 -4.44
N CYS A 112 6.96 7.84 -4.79
CA CYS A 112 5.59 8.02 -4.40
C CYS A 112 5.07 6.79 -3.66
N LEU A 113 4.17 6.99 -2.70
CA LEU A 113 3.41 5.93 -2.08
C LEU A 113 2.05 5.82 -2.78
N LEU A 114 1.66 4.62 -3.20
CA LEU A 114 0.35 4.32 -3.76
C LEU A 114 -0.29 3.19 -2.94
N SER A 115 -1.28 3.52 -2.12
CA SER A 115 -1.84 2.58 -1.16
C SER A 115 -3.36 2.56 -1.19
N ASP A 116 -3.92 1.35 -1.26
CA ASP A 116 -5.32 1.11 -0.92
C ASP A 116 -5.40 1.01 0.60
N GLN A 117 -5.65 2.17 1.25
CA GLN A 117 -5.66 2.30 2.70
C GLN A 117 -6.71 3.32 3.15
N THR A 118 -7.21 3.18 4.38
CA THR A 118 -8.11 4.15 4.99
C THR A 118 -7.33 5.39 5.50
N ASP A 119 -7.99 6.28 6.24
CA ASP A 119 -7.33 7.37 7.00
C ASP A 119 -6.33 6.86 8.06
N TRP A 120 -6.30 5.56 8.30
CA TRP A 120 -5.32 4.92 9.18
C TRP A 120 -3.88 5.10 8.71
N LEU A 121 -3.65 5.31 7.41
CA LEU A 121 -2.32 5.62 6.89
C LEU A 121 -1.73 6.89 7.52
N ASP A 122 -2.57 7.90 7.78
CA ASP A 122 -2.14 9.12 8.48
C ASP A 122 -1.80 8.85 9.96
N LYS A 123 -2.56 7.96 10.61
CA LYS A 123 -2.27 7.53 11.99
C LYS A 123 -0.92 6.80 12.05
N LEU A 124 -0.65 5.93 11.08
CA LEU A 124 0.64 5.26 10.93
C LEU A 124 1.76 6.27 10.67
N ASN A 125 1.54 7.24 9.78
CA ASN A 125 2.52 8.30 9.56
C ASN A 125 2.76 9.18 10.80
N ASN A 126 1.72 9.44 11.59
CA ASN A 126 1.89 10.21 12.83
C ASN A 126 2.78 9.48 13.85
N ARG A 127 2.75 8.14 13.85
CA ARG A 127 3.61 7.29 14.66
C ARG A 127 5.05 7.21 14.11
N ASP A 128 5.19 6.91 12.82
CA ASP A 128 6.45 6.45 12.22
C ASP A 128 7.12 7.50 11.33
N LYS A 129 6.44 8.64 11.02
CA LYS A 129 6.98 9.80 10.28
C LYS A 129 7.56 9.46 8.90
N PHE A 130 6.95 8.54 8.15
CA PHE A 130 7.50 8.08 6.87
C PHE A 130 7.09 8.91 5.65
N TYR A 131 6.04 9.76 5.71
CA TYR A 131 5.61 10.58 4.56
C TYR A 131 6.72 11.47 4.00
N GLN A 132 7.63 11.95 4.86
CA GLN A 132 8.78 12.75 4.44
C GLN A 132 9.75 12.04 3.48
N LEU A 133 9.68 10.72 3.39
CA LEU A 133 10.47 9.91 2.44
C LEU A 133 9.91 10.00 1.02
N PHE A 134 8.65 10.37 0.85
CA PHE A 134 7.92 10.34 -0.42
C PHE A 134 7.68 11.75 -0.97
N ASN A 135 7.68 11.88 -2.29
CA ASN A 135 7.33 13.12 -2.98
C ASN A 135 5.80 13.30 -3.06
N HIS A 136 5.06 12.19 -3.23
CA HIS A 136 3.60 12.18 -3.25
C HIS A 136 3.06 10.97 -2.50
N ILE A 137 1.90 11.15 -1.88
CA ILE A 137 1.13 10.09 -1.24
C ILE A 137 -0.21 9.98 -1.98
N PHE A 138 -0.45 8.84 -2.59
CA PHE A 138 -1.72 8.48 -3.22
C PHE A 138 -2.42 7.46 -2.34
N ASN A 139 -3.29 7.92 -1.46
CA ASN A 139 -4.11 7.06 -0.61
C ASN A 139 -5.53 7.00 -1.17
N SER A 140 -6.05 5.78 -1.38
CA SER A 140 -7.38 5.53 -1.92
C SER A 140 -8.48 6.25 -1.15
N PHE A 141 -8.33 6.42 0.16
CA PHE A 141 -9.26 7.16 1.02
C PHE A 141 -9.49 8.60 0.54
N TYR A 142 -8.42 9.28 0.11
CA TYR A 142 -8.49 10.68 -0.36
C TYR A 142 -8.68 10.81 -1.86
N THR A 143 -8.16 9.84 -2.64
CA THR A 143 -8.33 9.87 -4.10
C THR A 143 -9.71 9.40 -4.55
N GLY A 144 -10.44 8.67 -3.69
CA GLY A 144 -11.72 8.04 -4.02
C GLY A 144 -11.62 6.89 -5.02
N LYS A 145 -10.40 6.49 -5.40
CA LYS A 145 -10.11 5.40 -6.33
C LYS A 145 -9.14 4.41 -5.71
N SER A 146 -9.42 3.12 -5.85
CA SER A 146 -8.52 2.03 -5.46
C SER A 146 -7.68 1.55 -6.66
N LYS A 147 -6.65 0.76 -6.39
CA LYS A 147 -5.83 0.10 -7.43
C LYS A 147 -6.63 -0.86 -8.32
N SER A 148 -7.88 -1.16 -7.95
CA SER A 148 -8.82 -1.91 -8.79
C SER A 148 -9.54 -1.04 -9.82
N ASP A 149 -9.53 0.29 -9.65
CA ASP A 149 -10.11 1.22 -10.61
C ASP A 149 -9.21 1.33 -11.85
N PRO A 150 -9.72 1.07 -13.05
CA PRO A 150 -8.91 1.09 -14.27
C PRO A 150 -8.37 2.49 -14.64
N GLY A 151 -8.99 3.57 -14.11
CA GLY A 151 -8.57 4.95 -14.37
C GLY A 151 -7.48 5.45 -13.43
N LEU A 152 -7.22 4.77 -12.29
CA LEU A 152 -6.28 5.27 -11.28
C LEU A 152 -4.86 5.46 -11.84
N PHE A 153 -4.35 4.48 -12.59
CA PHE A 153 -2.98 4.54 -13.12
C PHE A 153 -2.81 5.66 -14.16
N ASP A 154 -3.84 5.92 -14.99
CA ASP A 154 -3.83 7.05 -15.93
C ASP A 154 -3.80 8.38 -15.18
N ASP A 155 -4.62 8.53 -14.12
CA ASP A 155 -4.65 9.74 -13.28
C ASP A 155 -3.28 10.01 -12.63
N ILE A 156 -2.62 8.95 -12.13
CA ILE A 156 -1.30 9.07 -11.51
C ILE A 156 -0.24 9.49 -12.54
N ALA A 157 -0.19 8.85 -13.71
CA ALA A 157 0.76 9.20 -14.77
C ALA A 157 0.57 10.67 -15.20
N ASN A 158 -0.69 11.10 -15.40
CA ASN A 158 -1.02 12.49 -15.73
C ASN A 158 -0.61 13.46 -14.62
N LYS A 159 -0.86 13.13 -13.36
CA LYS A 159 -0.48 13.98 -12.21
C LYS A 159 1.01 14.12 -12.05
N LEU A 160 1.77 13.07 -12.33
CA LEU A 160 3.24 13.10 -12.29
C LEU A 160 3.85 13.75 -13.54
N GLY A 161 3.11 13.86 -14.64
CA GLY A 161 3.59 14.39 -15.91
C GLY A 161 4.58 13.48 -16.64
N PHE A 162 4.50 12.17 -16.41
CA PHE A 162 5.37 11.16 -17.01
C PHE A 162 4.58 10.17 -17.85
N SER A 163 5.23 9.64 -18.88
CA SER A 163 4.69 8.50 -19.62
C SER A 163 4.67 7.25 -18.72
N PRO A 164 3.67 6.35 -18.85
CA PRO A 164 3.60 5.15 -18.00
C PRO A 164 4.89 4.33 -17.97
N GLY A 165 5.58 4.19 -19.11
CA GLY A 165 6.85 3.45 -19.20
C GLY A 165 8.03 4.07 -18.44
N GLU A 166 7.91 5.33 -17.99
CA GLU A 166 8.89 6.03 -17.16
C GLU A 166 8.62 5.85 -15.64
N ILE A 167 7.57 5.09 -15.27
CA ILE A 167 7.14 4.87 -13.89
C ILE A 167 7.26 3.37 -13.57
N LEU A 168 7.98 3.05 -12.49
CA LEU A 168 8.03 1.70 -11.92
C LEU A 168 6.99 1.58 -10.81
N PHE A 169 6.08 0.64 -10.93
CA PHE A 169 5.12 0.29 -9.87
C PHE A 169 5.54 -1.01 -9.17
N VAL A 170 5.57 -0.99 -7.85
CA VAL A 170 5.97 -2.10 -6.98
C VAL A 170 4.81 -2.42 -6.03
N ASP A 171 4.33 -3.64 -6.09
CA ASP A 171 3.17 -4.11 -5.32
C ASP A 171 3.30 -5.61 -5.10
N ASP A 172 2.78 -6.15 -4.00
CA ASP A 172 2.81 -7.59 -3.68
C ASP A 172 1.60 -8.36 -4.23
N TYR A 173 0.58 -7.64 -4.74
CA TYR A 173 -0.61 -8.27 -5.29
C TYR A 173 -0.57 -8.33 -6.83
N HIS A 174 -0.53 -9.56 -7.35
CA HIS A 174 -0.43 -9.83 -8.80
C HIS A 174 -1.50 -9.09 -9.62
N GLY A 175 -2.73 -8.97 -9.10
CA GLY A 175 -3.82 -8.30 -9.81
C GLY A 175 -3.56 -6.79 -10.02
N HIS A 176 -2.88 -6.11 -9.09
CA HIS A 176 -2.48 -4.70 -9.24
C HIS A 176 -1.37 -4.56 -10.28
N ILE A 177 -0.39 -5.46 -10.24
CA ILE A 177 0.72 -5.52 -11.20
C ILE A 177 0.19 -5.67 -12.63
N GLU A 178 -0.73 -6.62 -12.86
CA GLU A 178 -1.29 -6.82 -14.19
C GLU A 178 -2.10 -5.62 -14.70
N ARG A 179 -2.81 -4.91 -13.81
CA ARG A 179 -3.53 -3.67 -14.19
C ARG A 179 -2.57 -2.55 -14.58
N ALA A 180 -1.53 -2.32 -13.78
CA ALA A 180 -0.50 -1.32 -14.09
C ALA A 180 0.24 -1.64 -15.39
N LYS A 181 0.60 -2.92 -15.60
CA LYS A 181 1.25 -3.40 -16.81
C LYS A 181 0.40 -3.16 -18.07
N LYS A 182 -0.92 -3.42 -18.00
CA LYS A 182 -1.85 -3.12 -19.10
C LYS A 182 -1.92 -1.64 -19.43
N LYS A 183 -1.57 -0.76 -18.49
CA LYS A 183 -1.46 0.70 -18.68
C LYS A 183 -0.07 1.15 -19.15
N GLY A 184 0.85 0.21 -19.36
CA GLY A 184 2.20 0.48 -19.87
C GLY A 184 3.23 0.83 -18.80
N PHE A 185 2.92 0.69 -17.52
CA PHE A 185 3.89 0.89 -16.43
C PHE A 185 4.97 -0.20 -16.45
N GLN A 186 6.18 0.17 -16.05
CA GLN A 186 7.16 -0.81 -15.59
C GLN A 186 6.64 -1.37 -14.26
N THR A 187 6.80 -2.66 -14.04
CA THR A 187 6.22 -3.30 -12.84
C THR A 187 7.19 -4.25 -12.18
N HIS A 188 7.12 -4.35 -10.85
CA HIS A 188 7.78 -5.37 -10.07
C HIS A 188 6.78 -5.98 -9.09
N LEU A 189 6.56 -7.31 -9.19
CA LEU A 189 5.81 -8.05 -8.19
C LEU A 189 6.74 -8.28 -6.99
N PHE A 190 6.45 -7.61 -5.89
CA PHE A 190 7.26 -7.71 -4.68
C PHE A 190 7.02 -9.05 -4.00
N ILE A 191 8.08 -9.81 -3.81
CA ILE A 191 8.10 -11.07 -3.07
C ILE A 191 8.93 -10.91 -1.80
N ASP A 192 10.17 -10.42 -1.98
CA ASP A 192 11.14 -10.24 -0.91
C ASP A 192 12.14 -9.13 -1.26
N LYS A 193 13.01 -8.83 -0.31
CA LYS A 193 14.06 -7.81 -0.45
C LYS A 193 15.04 -8.15 -1.58
N GLU A 194 15.43 -9.40 -1.67
CA GLU A 194 16.47 -9.89 -2.59
C GLU A 194 15.99 -9.74 -4.04
N SER A 195 14.76 -10.18 -4.32
CA SER A 195 14.15 -10.06 -5.65
C SER A 195 13.97 -8.58 -6.04
N PHE A 196 13.51 -7.74 -5.12
CA PHE A 196 13.35 -6.30 -5.37
C PHE A 196 14.67 -5.61 -5.67
N LEU A 197 15.71 -5.85 -4.85
CA LEU A 197 17.02 -5.25 -5.07
C LEU A 197 17.65 -5.77 -6.37
N SER A 198 17.49 -7.05 -6.70
CA SER A 198 17.95 -7.63 -7.97
C SER A 198 17.27 -6.97 -9.16
N ASP A 199 15.96 -6.71 -9.09
CA ASP A 199 15.21 -6.06 -10.17
C ASP A 199 15.65 -4.58 -10.36
N LEU A 200 16.00 -3.89 -9.28
CA LEU A 200 16.53 -2.53 -9.37
C LEU A 200 17.84 -2.47 -10.16
N LEU A 201 18.62 -3.57 -10.22
CA LEU A 201 19.84 -3.64 -11.05
C LEU A 201 19.56 -3.51 -12.55
N LYS A 202 18.34 -3.68 -13.00
CA LYS A 202 17.95 -3.40 -14.40
C LYS A 202 18.12 -1.90 -14.75
N TYR A 203 17.92 -1.06 -13.75
CA TYR A 203 17.87 0.40 -13.88
C TYR A 203 19.08 1.12 -13.29
N PHE A 204 19.80 0.47 -12.37
CA PHE A 204 20.89 1.09 -11.62
C PHE A 204 22.16 0.23 -11.65
N ASP A 205 23.30 0.91 -11.60
CA ASP A 205 24.59 0.31 -11.23
C ASP A 205 24.74 0.41 -9.70
N LEU A 206 25.08 -0.71 -9.04
CA LEU A 206 25.29 -0.77 -7.59
C LEU A 206 26.66 -0.21 -7.17
#